data_60f123ed352ccc1ebadda030e20832c1
#
_entry.id   60f123ed352ccc1ebadda030e20832c1
#
_cell.length_a   1.000
_cell.length_b   1.000
_cell.length_c   1.000
_cell.angle_alpha   90.00
_cell.angle_beta   90.00
_cell.angle_gamma   90.00
#
_symmetry.space_group_name_H-M   'P 1'
#
loop_
_entity.id
_entity.type
_entity.pdbx_description
1 polymer ?
#
loop_
_entity_poly.entity_id
_entity_poly.type
_entity_poly.pdbx_seq_one_letter_code
_entity_poly.pdbx_strand_id
1 'polypeptide(L)' 'MMEQSAEQSMVLYSNAYLKLYNRRPKDLRALENGWVIVNGARMQVSELDYLTTQLMREYSQGVEQKRNLVNRLLKWFKQN' A
#
# COMPACT_ATOMS: atom_id res chain seq x y z
N MET A 1 -7.76 8.64 21.24
CA MET A 1 -7.18 7.70 20.33
C MET A 1 -6.64 8.38 19.09
N MET A 2 -5.47 7.99 18.73
CA MET A 2 -4.80 8.66 17.66
C MET A 2 -5.00 7.91 16.37
N GLU A 3 -5.41 8.62 15.37
CA GLU A 3 -5.45 8.03 14.05
C GLU A 3 -4.10 8.18 13.42
N GLN A 4 -3.77 7.19 12.60
CA GLN A 4 -2.55 7.23 11.85
C GLN A 4 -2.67 8.29 10.77
N SER A 5 -1.69 9.16 10.67
CA SER A 5 -1.70 10.19 9.64
C SER A 5 -1.44 9.55 8.28
N ALA A 6 -1.81 10.28 7.22
CA ALA A 6 -1.56 9.80 5.88
C ALA A 6 -0.07 9.55 5.66
N GLU A 7 0.77 10.44 6.19
CA GLU A 7 2.21 10.26 6.04
C GLU A 7 2.70 9.02 6.73
N GLN A 8 2.21 8.74 7.94
CA GLN A 8 2.60 7.52 8.64
C GLN A 8 2.17 6.28 7.88
N SER A 9 0.95 6.30 7.36
CA SER A 9 0.46 5.17 6.58
C SER A 9 1.31 4.95 5.33
N MET A 10 1.72 6.05 4.67
CA MET A 10 2.56 5.95 3.50
C MET A 10 3.94 5.40 3.82
N VAL A 11 4.51 5.81 4.95
CA VAL A 11 5.81 5.28 5.37
C VAL A 11 5.73 3.78 5.61
N LEU A 12 4.69 3.35 6.32
CA LEU A 12 4.51 1.93 6.60
C LEU A 12 4.32 1.13 5.33
N TYR A 13 3.53 1.67 4.41
CA TYR A 13 3.34 1.01 3.12
C TYR A 13 4.64 0.92 2.34
N SER A 14 5.37 2.02 2.29
CA SER A 14 6.63 2.07 1.55
C SER A 14 7.63 1.06 2.10
N ASN A 15 7.72 0.96 3.42
CA ASN A 15 8.65 0.01 4.04
C ASN A 15 8.26 -1.43 3.76
N ALA A 16 6.96 -1.73 3.85
CA ALA A 16 6.48 -3.08 3.56
C ALA A 16 6.69 -3.44 2.10
N TYR A 17 6.43 -2.48 1.22
CA TYR A 17 6.62 -2.67 -0.21
C TYR A 17 8.08 -2.97 -0.53
N LEU A 18 8.97 -2.18 0.07
CA LEU A 18 10.40 -2.35 -0.16
C LEU A 18 10.87 -3.73 0.28
N LYS A 19 10.37 -4.21 1.42
CA LYS A 19 10.76 -5.53 1.91
C LYS A 19 10.33 -6.64 0.96
N LEU A 20 9.16 -6.49 0.38
CA LEU A 20 8.61 -7.57 -0.45
C LEU A 20 9.13 -7.52 -1.88
N TYR A 21 9.25 -6.33 -2.44
CA TYR A 21 9.58 -6.17 -3.86
C TYR A 21 10.98 -5.66 -4.11
N ASN A 22 11.73 -5.28 -3.07
CA ASN A 22 13.09 -4.77 -3.19
C ASN A 22 13.16 -3.49 -4.00
N ARG A 23 12.10 -2.69 -3.95
CA ARG A 23 12.07 -1.39 -4.59
C ARG A 23 10.97 -0.58 -3.94
N ARG A 24 11.04 0.72 -4.12
CA ARG A 24 10.05 1.60 -3.53
C ARG A 24 8.82 1.69 -4.43
N PRO A 25 7.65 1.93 -3.83
CA PRO A 25 6.45 2.13 -4.64
C PRO A 25 6.56 3.41 -5.45
N LYS A 26 5.86 3.44 -6.55
CA LYS A 26 5.83 4.61 -7.41
C LYS A 26 4.67 5.50 -7.04
N ASP A 27 4.83 6.80 -7.29
CA ASP A 27 3.75 7.77 -7.22
C ASP A 27 2.97 7.66 -5.92
N LEU A 28 3.69 7.87 -4.82
CA LEU A 28 3.11 7.76 -3.48
C LEU A 28 2.93 9.18 -2.95
N ARG A 29 1.69 9.65 -2.88
CA ARG A 29 1.39 11.03 -2.51
C ARG A 29 0.14 11.09 -1.66
N ALA A 30 0.14 12.04 -0.71
CA ALA A 30 -1.06 12.32 0.07
C ALA A 30 -1.90 13.38 -0.64
N LEU A 31 -3.19 13.17 -0.65
CA LEU A 31 -4.16 14.13 -1.13
C LEU A 31 -4.90 14.69 0.06
N GLU A 32 -5.99 15.39 -0.20
CA GLU A 32 -6.79 15.98 0.86
C GLU A 32 -7.81 14.98 1.39
N ASN A 33 -8.28 15.22 2.60
CA ASN A 33 -9.42 14.51 3.18
C ASN A 33 -9.20 13.01 3.30
N GLY A 34 -7.98 12.61 3.63
CA GLY A 34 -7.71 11.19 3.87
C GLY A 34 -7.56 10.35 2.63
N TRP A 35 -7.34 10.99 1.49
CA TRP A 35 -7.09 10.27 0.24
C TRP A 35 -5.60 10.26 -0.08
N VAL A 36 -5.17 9.22 -0.76
CA VAL A 36 -3.77 9.08 -1.17
C VAL A 36 -3.72 8.53 -2.58
N ILE A 37 -2.58 8.75 -3.24
CA ILE A 37 -2.25 8.10 -4.50
C ILE A 37 -1.15 7.09 -4.20
N VAL A 38 -1.36 5.86 -4.64
CA VAL A 38 -0.41 4.78 -4.37
C VAL A 38 -0.21 4.01 -5.67
N ASN A 39 1.01 4.04 -6.19
CA ASN A 39 1.32 3.39 -7.46
C ASN A 39 0.36 3.82 -8.57
N GLY A 40 -0.05 5.09 -8.53
CA GLY A 40 -0.99 5.64 -9.51
C GLY A 40 -2.45 5.35 -9.21
N ALA A 41 -2.77 4.65 -8.15
CA ALA A 41 -4.16 4.35 -7.79
C ALA A 41 -4.60 5.27 -6.65
N ARG A 42 -5.81 5.80 -6.76
CA ARG A 42 -6.37 6.68 -5.74
C ARG A 42 -7.17 5.86 -4.75
N MET A 43 -6.91 6.07 -3.48
CA MET A 43 -7.59 5.31 -2.44
C MET A 43 -7.60 6.09 -1.13
N GLN A 44 -8.40 5.62 -0.20
CA GLN A 44 -8.43 6.21 1.14
C GLN A 44 -7.32 5.61 1.99
N VAL A 45 -6.95 6.35 3.04
CA VAL A 45 -5.88 5.90 3.94
C VAL A 45 -6.21 4.54 4.54
N SER A 46 -7.48 4.30 4.87
CA SER A 46 -7.88 3.01 5.44
C SER A 46 -7.61 1.87 4.45
N GLU A 47 -7.79 2.13 3.16
CA GLU A 47 -7.50 1.12 2.15
C GLU A 47 -6.01 0.90 1.99
N LEU A 48 -5.23 1.98 2.13
CA LEU A 48 -3.78 1.86 2.12
C LEU A 48 -3.30 1.01 3.28
N ASP A 49 -3.86 1.23 4.46
CA ASP A 49 -3.50 0.42 5.63
C ASP A 49 -3.82 -1.04 5.41
N TYR A 50 -4.93 -1.32 4.74
CA TYR A 50 -5.27 -2.70 4.40
C TYR A 50 -4.22 -3.30 3.47
N LEU A 51 -3.79 -2.55 2.45
CA LEU A 51 -2.75 -3.03 1.55
C LEU A 51 -1.45 -3.30 2.29
N THR A 52 -1.09 -2.42 3.21
CA THR A 52 0.11 -2.61 4.00
C THR A 52 0.03 -3.92 4.79
N THR A 53 -1.12 -4.19 5.39
CA THR A 53 -1.33 -5.43 6.12
C THR A 53 -1.14 -6.64 5.19
N GLN A 54 -1.66 -6.55 3.97
CA GLN A 54 -1.50 -7.64 3.01
C GLN A 54 -0.05 -7.83 2.61
N LEU A 55 0.69 -6.74 2.41
CA LEU A 55 2.11 -6.84 2.09
C LEU A 55 2.89 -7.52 3.22
N MET A 56 2.61 -7.12 4.45
CA MET A 56 3.30 -7.73 5.59
C MET A 56 2.97 -9.20 5.71
N ARG A 57 1.73 -9.56 5.45
CA ARG A 57 1.32 -10.95 5.51
C ARG A 57 2.03 -11.78 4.43
N GLU A 58 2.11 -11.24 3.21
CA GLU A 58 2.81 -11.94 2.14
C GLU A 58 4.29 -12.09 2.46
N TYR A 59 4.88 -11.06 3.02
CA TYR A 59 6.29 -11.11 3.39
C TYR A 59 6.53 -12.16 4.46
N SER A 60 5.67 -12.20 5.47
CA SER A 60 5.81 -13.18 6.56
C SER A 60 5.70 -14.60 6.07
N GLN A 61 4.84 -14.84 5.09
CA GLN A 61 4.65 -16.18 4.57
C GLN A 61 5.76 -16.61 3.64
N GLY A 62 6.48 -15.66 3.05
CA GLY A 62 7.55 -15.97 2.13
C GLY A 62 7.09 -16.69 0.90
N VAL A 63 5.86 -16.46 0.46
CA VAL A 63 5.28 -17.18 -0.65
C VAL A 63 5.33 -16.33 -1.90
N GLU A 64 6.12 -16.77 -2.85
CA GLU A 64 6.34 -16.00 -4.08
C GLU A 64 5.07 -15.75 -4.86
N GLN A 65 4.22 -16.74 -4.95
CA GLN A 65 3.01 -16.61 -5.74
C GLN A 65 2.11 -15.50 -5.23
N LYS A 66 2.17 -15.22 -3.97
CA LYS A 66 1.27 -14.22 -3.37
C LYS A 66 1.74 -12.80 -3.58
N ARG A 67 2.94 -12.63 -4.12
CA ARG A 67 3.44 -11.29 -4.39
C ARG A 67 2.52 -10.51 -5.32
N ASN A 68 1.77 -11.20 -6.15
CA ASN A 68 0.92 -10.55 -7.12
C ASN A 68 -0.40 -10.08 -6.54
N LEU A 69 -0.72 -10.46 -5.31
CA LEU A 69 -2.00 -10.09 -4.74
C LEU A 69 -2.15 -8.58 -4.62
N VAL A 70 -1.15 -7.92 -4.05
CA VAL A 70 -1.23 -6.48 -3.89
C VAL A 70 -1.24 -5.78 -5.24
N ASN A 71 -0.46 -6.28 -6.19
CA ASN A 71 -0.48 -5.69 -7.53
C ASN A 71 -1.85 -5.80 -8.17
N ARG A 72 -2.54 -6.91 -7.98
CA ARG A 72 -3.89 -7.06 -8.50
C ARG A 72 -4.86 -6.12 -7.82
N LEU A 73 -4.71 -5.94 -6.51
CA LEU A 73 -5.55 -5.00 -5.79
C LEU A 73 -5.32 -3.57 -6.27
N LEU A 74 -4.08 -3.21 -6.51
CA LEU A 74 -3.78 -1.88 -7.02
C LEU A 74 -4.39 -1.66 -8.41
N LYS A 75 -4.35 -2.67 -9.25
CA LYS A 75 -4.99 -2.55 -10.56
C LYS A 75 -6.48 -2.35 -10.42
N TRP A 76 -7.08 -3.04 -9.48
CA TRP A 76 -8.51 -2.89 -9.25
C TRP A 76 -8.86 -1.45 -8.87
N PHE A 77 -8.06 -0.86 -8.00
CA PHE A 77 -8.27 0.54 -7.61
C PHE A 77 -8.10 1.47 -8.79
N LYS A 78 -7.15 1.18 -9.66
CA LYS A 78 -6.91 2.06 -10.80
C LYS A 78 -8.05 2.05 -11.80
N GLN A 79 -8.77 0.96 -11.88
CA GLN A 79 -9.86 0.84 -12.83
C GLN A 79 -11.07 1.66 -12.43
N ASN A 80 -11.13 2.11 -11.21
CA ASN A 80 -12.21 2.94 -10.75
C ASN A 80 -11.86 4.40 -10.84
#